data_2b9d46c1346c0320b464bc7da36a43ff
#
_entry.id   2b9d46c1346c0320b464bc7da36a43ff
#
_cell.length_a   1.000
_cell.length_b   1.000
_cell.length_c   1.000
_cell.angle_alpha   90.00
_cell.angle_beta   90.00
_cell.angle_gamma   90.00
#
_symmetry.space_group_name_H-M   'P 1'
#
loop_
_entity.id
_entity.type
_entity.pdbx_description
1 polymer ?
#
loop_
_entity_poly.entity_id
_entity_poly.type
_entity_poly.pdbx_seq_one_letter_code
_entity_poly.pdbx_strand_id
1 'polypeptide(L)'
;MNSATTLTAAAAGPPRTHRLLGIYILLIIIAVIETFDGLSGAPILFSDMSKIPGPGVGGAIVKAYIASHPILALAALALAATGHVRHAIMAIGALVMMTWLRYMPSVVLHGFDFRGIAGFETVAQIIAFPLMAACAIALAARNRRLGIAAALVSMPTLFGLFGMLAFAIGVARHGF
;
A
#
# COMPACT_ATOMS: atom_id res chain seq x y z
N MET A 1 5.64 -15.89 -61.82
CA MET A 1 5.86 -16.41 -60.47
C MET A 1 5.79 -15.22 -59.50
N ASN A 2 4.61 -15.02 -58.90
CA ASN A 2 4.37 -13.90 -57.97
C ASN A 2 4.64 -14.37 -56.53
N SER A 3 5.70 -13.86 -55.96
CA SER A 3 6.00 -14.06 -54.52
C SER A 3 5.15 -13.10 -53.72
N ALA A 4 4.07 -13.60 -53.12
CA ALA A 4 3.26 -12.86 -52.16
C ALA A 4 4.04 -12.71 -50.84
N THR A 5 4.50 -11.50 -50.61
CA THR A 5 5.10 -11.10 -49.33
C THR A 5 3.96 -10.93 -48.31
N THR A 6 3.71 -11.95 -47.52
CA THR A 6 2.82 -11.87 -46.33
C THR A 6 3.47 -10.98 -45.30
N LEU A 7 3.08 -9.71 -45.25
CA LEU A 7 3.35 -8.80 -44.15
C LEU A 7 2.59 -9.30 -42.92
N THR A 8 3.30 -10.00 -42.03
CA THR A 8 2.80 -10.32 -40.71
C THR A 8 2.66 -9.00 -39.96
N ALA A 9 1.44 -8.51 -39.83
CA ALA A 9 1.11 -7.37 -38.98
C ALA A 9 1.44 -7.77 -37.53
N ALA A 10 2.61 -7.37 -37.08
CA ALA A 10 2.98 -7.48 -35.65
C ALA A 10 1.90 -6.75 -34.85
N ALA A 11 1.17 -7.49 -34.04
CA ALA A 11 0.15 -6.97 -33.16
C ALA A 11 0.77 -5.86 -32.30
N ALA A 12 0.50 -4.62 -32.67
CA ALA A 12 0.94 -3.45 -31.92
C ALA A 12 0.28 -3.52 -30.54
N GLY A 13 1.08 -3.82 -29.53
CA GLY A 13 0.61 -3.78 -28.16
C GLY A 13 0.06 -2.38 -27.84
N PRO A 14 -0.84 -2.23 -26.87
CA PRO A 14 -1.48 -0.96 -26.55
C PRO A 14 -0.41 0.14 -26.38
N PRO A 15 -0.66 1.33 -26.93
CA PRO A 15 0.32 2.41 -26.95
C PRO A 15 0.80 2.71 -25.54
N ARG A 16 2.09 2.97 -25.37
CA ARG A 16 2.77 3.20 -24.07
C ARG A 16 2.07 4.22 -23.17
N THR A 17 1.38 5.19 -23.78
CA THR A 17 0.58 6.22 -23.11
C THR A 17 -0.55 5.67 -22.24
N HIS A 18 -1.29 4.66 -22.71
CA HIS A 18 -2.39 4.05 -21.94
C HIS A 18 -1.89 3.28 -20.72
N ARG A 19 -0.72 2.64 -20.82
CA ARG A 19 -0.13 1.94 -19.66
C ARG A 19 0.33 2.90 -18.59
N LEU A 20 0.92 4.03 -18.95
CA LEU A 20 1.34 5.06 -18.01
C LEU A 20 0.14 5.71 -17.33
N LEU A 21 -0.93 5.96 -18.07
CA LEU A 21 -2.17 6.52 -17.53
C LEU A 21 -2.81 5.58 -16.50
N GLY A 22 -2.85 4.27 -16.75
CA GLY A 22 -3.38 3.29 -15.80
C GLY A 22 -2.58 3.24 -14.50
N ILE A 23 -1.25 3.26 -14.58
CA ILE A 23 -0.38 3.32 -13.40
C ILE A 23 -0.64 4.59 -12.59
N TYR A 24 -0.77 5.71 -13.27
CA TYR A 24 -1.01 7.02 -12.68
C TYR A 24 -2.33 7.05 -11.92
N ILE A 25 -3.42 6.62 -12.56
CA ILE A 25 -4.75 6.54 -11.93
C ILE A 25 -4.73 5.63 -10.71
N LEU A 26 -4.11 4.44 -10.83
CA LEU A 26 -3.98 3.50 -9.71
C LEU A 26 -3.30 4.15 -8.51
N LEU A 27 -2.14 4.79 -8.73
CA LEU A 27 -1.39 5.42 -7.64
C LEU A 27 -2.15 6.58 -6.99
N ILE A 28 -2.90 7.38 -7.78
CA ILE A 28 -3.75 8.44 -7.22
C ILE A 28 -4.84 7.83 -6.34
N ILE A 29 -5.53 6.80 -6.81
CA ILE A 29 -6.60 6.14 -6.04
C ILE A 29 -6.04 5.60 -4.71
N ILE A 30 -4.92 4.88 -4.76
CA ILE A 30 -4.28 4.34 -3.56
C ILE A 30 -3.85 5.47 -2.63
N ALA A 31 -3.20 6.50 -3.14
CA ALA A 31 -2.76 7.62 -2.33
C ALA A 31 -3.92 8.41 -1.69
N VAL A 32 -5.06 8.52 -2.38
CA VAL A 32 -6.29 9.11 -1.81
C VAL A 32 -6.80 8.25 -0.65
N ILE A 33 -6.87 6.93 -0.82
CA ILE A 33 -7.32 6.00 0.23
C ILE A 33 -6.41 6.12 1.46
N GLU A 34 -5.08 6.04 1.27
CA GLU A 34 -4.09 6.18 2.33
C GLU A 34 -4.16 7.55 3.02
N THR A 35 -4.42 8.62 2.27
CA THR A 35 -4.62 9.95 2.83
C THR A 35 -5.85 10.01 3.71
N PHE A 36 -6.95 9.37 3.28
CA PHE A 36 -8.18 9.31 4.06
C PHE A 36 -7.99 8.53 5.36
N ASP A 37 -7.29 7.38 5.28
CA ASP A 37 -6.93 6.57 6.45
C ASP A 37 -6.04 7.36 7.41
N GLY A 38 -4.97 7.97 6.91
CA GLY A 38 -4.06 8.77 7.71
C GLY A 38 -4.72 9.97 8.39
N LEU A 39 -5.61 10.67 7.68
CA LEU A 39 -6.35 11.80 8.24
C LEU A 39 -7.41 11.36 9.25
N SER A 40 -8.02 10.19 9.10
CA SER A 40 -8.97 9.64 10.07
C SER A 40 -8.31 9.37 11.43
N GLY A 41 -7.03 9.02 11.44
CA GLY A 41 -6.22 8.88 12.65
C GLY A 41 -5.65 10.19 13.20
N ALA A 42 -5.67 11.27 12.43
CA ALA A 42 -5.06 12.55 12.81
C ALA A 42 -5.62 13.21 14.10
N PRO A 43 -6.91 13.08 14.47
CA PRO A 43 -7.41 13.61 15.73
C PRO A 43 -6.66 13.11 16.96
N ILE A 44 -6.07 11.92 16.90
CA ILE A 44 -5.24 11.36 17.96
C ILE A 44 -3.98 12.21 18.21
N LEU A 45 -3.45 12.88 17.19
CA LEU A 45 -2.28 13.77 17.31
C LEU A 45 -2.57 15.02 18.15
N PHE A 46 -3.83 15.45 18.17
CA PHE A 46 -4.30 16.60 18.95
C PHE A 46 -4.82 16.19 20.34
N SER A 47 -4.97 14.88 20.59
CA SER A 47 -5.29 14.32 21.88
C SER A 47 -4.02 14.15 22.72
N ASP A 48 -4.20 13.86 24.00
CA ASP A 48 -3.07 13.60 24.90
C ASP A 48 -2.31 12.35 24.46
N MET A 49 -1.14 12.56 23.85
CA MET A 49 -0.24 11.49 23.38
C MET A 49 0.23 10.56 24.51
N SER A 50 0.07 10.97 25.77
CA SER A 50 0.37 10.12 26.93
C SER A 50 -0.62 8.96 27.07
N LYS A 51 -1.84 9.12 26.53
CA LYS A 51 -2.90 8.10 26.53
C LYS A 51 -2.72 7.01 25.49
N ILE A 52 -1.79 7.19 24.54
CA ILE A 52 -1.47 6.15 23.57
C ILE A 52 -0.76 5.02 24.32
N PRO A 53 -1.32 3.80 24.32
CA PRO A 53 -0.79 2.70 25.11
C PRO A 53 0.61 2.30 24.68
N GLY A 54 1.46 2.06 25.65
CA GLY A 54 2.76 1.43 25.53
C GLY A 54 3.93 2.31 26.00
N PRO A 55 4.52 1.99 27.16
CA PRO A 55 5.82 2.54 27.55
C PRO A 55 6.92 1.92 26.67
N GLY A 56 8.03 2.64 26.52
CA GLY A 56 9.23 2.15 25.84
C GLY A 56 9.20 2.24 24.31
N VAL A 57 10.03 1.42 23.68
CA VAL A 57 10.29 1.45 22.22
C VAL A 57 9.02 1.17 21.41
N GLY A 58 8.18 0.23 21.85
CA GLY A 58 6.94 -0.12 21.15
C GLY A 58 5.98 1.07 21.07
N GLY A 59 5.77 1.77 22.19
CA GLY A 59 4.94 2.98 22.21
C GLY A 59 5.52 4.12 21.35
N ALA A 60 6.84 4.27 21.32
CA ALA A 60 7.50 5.25 20.47
C ALA A 60 7.28 4.94 18.98
N ILE A 61 7.33 3.67 18.57
CA ILE A 61 7.05 3.24 17.20
C ILE A 61 5.61 3.58 16.80
N VAL A 62 4.63 3.27 17.65
CA VAL A 62 3.23 3.57 17.37
C VAL A 62 3.00 5.07 17.25
N LYS A 63 3.58 5.88 18.13
CA LYS A 63 3.50 7.35 18.04
C LYS A 63 4.13 7.89 16.77
N ALA A 64 5.31 7.39 16.39
CA ALA A 64 5.99 7.76 15.17
C ALA A 64 5.14 7.41 13.93
N TYR A 65 4.50 6.25 13.92
CA TYR A 65 3.56 5.85 12.87
C TYR A 65 2.39 6.84 12.76
N ILE A 66 1.69 7.11 13.86
CA ILE A 66 0.53 8.01 13.86
C ILE A 66 0.92 9.42 13.35
N ALA A 67 2.08 9.91 13.72
CA ALA A 67 2.56 11.22 13.29
C ALA A 67 3.01 11.23 11.81
N SER A 68 3.69 10.20 11.35
CA SER A 68 4.27 10.15 10.01
C SER A 68 3.28 9.72 8.93
N HIS A 69 2.28 8.90 9.26
CA HIS A 69 1.35 8.32 8.29
C HIS A 69 0.60 9.39 7.46
N PRO A 70 -0.08 10.40 8.04
CA PRO A 70 -0.76 11.43 7.25
C PRO A 70 0.20 12.25 6.40
N ILE A 71 1.41 12.51 6.88
CA ILE A 71 2.42 13.28 6.15
C ILE A 71 2.90 12.50 4.91
N LEU A 72 3.22 11.22 5.09
CA LEU A 72 3.65 10.35 3.98
C LEU A 72 2.54 10.12 2.98
N ALA A 73 1.30 9.97 3.44
CA ALA A 73 0.14 9.78 2.58
C ALA A 73 -0.12 11.03 1.70
N LEU A 74 -0.09 12.23 2.30
CA LEU A 74 -0.20 13.49 1.57
C LEU A 74 0.97 13.69 0.59
N ALA A 75 2.18 13.34 1.00
CA ALA A 75 3.35 13.40 0.10
C ALA A 75 3.18 12.42 -1.08
N ALA A 76 2.71 11.20 -0.84
CA ALA A 76 2.44 10.23 -1.89
C ALA A 76 1.38 10.75 -2.87
N LEU A 77 0.30 11.35 -2.35
CA LEU A 77 -0.76 11.95 -3.16
C LEU A 77 -0.23 13.12 -4.01
N ALA A 78 0.53 14.04 -3.41
CA ALA A 78 1.12 15.15 -4.13
C ALA A 78 2.07 14.68 -5.24
N LEU A 79 2.92 13.69 -4.95
CA LEU A 79 3.84 13.11 -5.92
C LEU A 79 3.09 12.36 -7.04
N ALA A 80 2.03 11.64 -6.71
CA ALA A 80 1.17 11.01 -7.71
C ALA A 80 0.47 12.08 -8.56
N ALA A 81 -0.15 13.09 -7.97
CA ALA A 81 -0.85 14.16 -8.68
C ALA A 81 0.06 14.97 -9.60
N THR A 82 1.34 15.16 -9.25
CA THR A 82 2.33 15.86 -10.07
C THR A 82 3.06 15.00 -11.08
N GLY A 83 2.67 13.73 -11.24
CA GLY A 83 3.26 12.81 -12.22
C GLY A 83 4.60 12.20 -11.82
N HIS A 84 5.05 12.39 -10.60
CA HIS A 84 6.28 11.80 -10.07
C HIS A 84 6.08 10.33 -9.65
N VAL A 85 5.65 9.48 -10.60
CA VAL A 85 5.27 8.07 -10.41
C VAL A 85 6.30 7.30 -9.57
N ARG A 86 7.57 7.42 -9.88
CA ARG A 86 8.66 6.76 -9.16
C ARG A 86 8.66 7.11 -7.67
N HIS A 87 8.58 8.40 -7.36
CA HIS A 87 8.62 8.87 -5.99
C HIS A 87 7.30 8.58 -5.24
N ALA A 88 6.17 8.61 -5.94
CA ALA A 88 4.87 8.18 -5.39
C ALA A 88 4.91 6.71 -4.95
N ILE A 89 5.45 5.81 -5.80
CA ILE A 89 5.64 4.38 -5.44
C ILE A 89 6.53 4.25 -4.19
N MET A 90 7.63 5.01 -4.14
CA MET A 90 8.53 4.96 -2.97
C MET A 90 7.86 5.47 -1.70
N ALA A 91 7.05 6.53 -1.78
CA ALA A 91 6.32 7.09 -0.65
C ALA A 91 5.24 6.11 -0.13
N ILE A 92 4.44 5.50 -1.03
CA ILE A 92 3.46 4.47 -0.64
C ILE A 92 4.17 3.23 -0.08
N GLY A 93 5.29 2.82 -0.67
CA GLY A 93 6.11 1.73 -0.13
C GLY A 93 6.63 2.02 1.27
N ALA A 94 7.03 3.26 1.55
CA ALA A 94 7.42 3.68 2.89
C ALA A 94 6.25 3.63 3.87
N LEU A 95 5.02 4.00 3.44
CA LEU A 95 3.81 3.83 4.26
C LEU A 95 3.59 2.37 4.65
N VAL A 96 3.66 1.45 3.70
CA VAL A 96 3.52 0.01 3.96
C VAL A 96 4.59 -0.48 4.95
N MET A 97 5.83 -0.03 4.82
CA MET A 97 6.91 -0.38 5.74
C MET A 97 6.68 0.20 7.15
N MET A 98 6.14 1.41 7.26
CA MET A 98 5.77 2.01 8.55
C MET A 98 4.60 1.28 9.20
N THR A 99 3.60 0.86 8.41
CA THR A 99 2.49 0.03 8.88
C THR A 99 3.00 -1.32 9.40
N TRP A 100 3.91 -1.97 8.67
CA TRP A 100 4.58 -3.18 9.13
C TRP A 100 5.31 -2.96 10.46
N LEU A 101 6.09 -1.88 10.58
CA LEU A 101 6.84 -1.57 11.80
C LEU A 101 5.92 -1.36 13.00
N ARG A 102 4.73 -0.78 12.80
CA ARG A 102 3.70 -0.61 13.83
C ARG A 102 3.21 -1.94 14.41
N TYR A 103 3.14 -3.00 13.59
CA TYR A 103 2.70 -4.33 14.06
C TYR A 103 3.77 -5.07 14.87
N MET A 104 5.06 -4.76 14.68
CA MET A 104 6.16 -5.48 15.31
C MET A 104 6.12 -5.51 16.83
N PRO A 105 5.80 -4.44 17.58
CA PRO A 105 5.69 -4.50 19.02
C PRO A 105 4.66 -5.54 19.52
N SER A 106 3.51 -5.64 18.86
CA SER A 106 2.49 -6.64 19.19
C SER A 106 2.96 -8.06 18.93
N VAL A 107 3.63 -8.27 17.79
CA VAL A 107 4.18 -9.57 17.42
C VAL A 107 5.26 -10.03 18.39
N VAL A 108 6.12 -9.12 18.83
CA VAL A 108 7.18 -9.43 19.82
C VAL A 108 6.58 -9.80 21.18
N LEU A 109 5.48 -9.16 21.59
CA LEU A 109 4.87 -9.39 22.88
C LEU A 109 3.96 -10.63 22.92
N HIS A 110 3.20 -10.88 21.85
CA HIS A 110 2.15 -11.90 21.84
C HIS A 110 2.46 -13.08 20.91
N GLY A 111 3.55 -12.98 20.12
CA GLY A 111 3.87 -13.97 19.10
C GLY A 111 2.97 -13.85 17.85
N PHE A 112 3.10 -14.84 16.98
CA PHE A 112 2.28 -14.95 15.77
C PHE A 112 1.00 -15.74 16.05
N ASP A 113 -0.14 -15.22 15.66
CA ASP A 113 -1.37 -15.99 15.62
C ASP A 113 -1.57 -16.55 14.20
N PHE A 114 -1.52 -17.89 14.09
CA PHE A 114 -1.72 -18.62 12.84
C PHE A 114 -3.06 -19.36 12.81
N ARG A 115 -4.00 -19.01 13.65
CA ARG A 115 -5.29 -19.69 13.74
C ARG A 115 -6.32 -19.06 12.82
N GLY A 116 -6.97 -19.88 11.99
CA GLY A 116 -8.08 -19.44 11.15
C GLY A 116 -7.71 -18.30 10.18
N ILE A 117 -8.60 -17.34 10.05
CA ILE A 117 -8.42 -16.16 9.16
C ILE A 117 -7.26 -15.27 9.64
N ALA A 118 -7.06 -15.17 10.97
CA ALA A 118 -5.96 -14.40 11.55
C ALA A 118 -4.59 -14.92 11.09
N GLY A 119 -4.44 -16.21 10.88
CA GLY A 119 -3.20 -16.79 10.36
C GLY A 119 -2.85 -16.30 8.96
N PHE A 120 -3.83 -16.20 8.08
CA PHE A 120 -3.62 -15.66 6.74
C PHE A 120 -3.27 -14.17 6.78
N GLU A 121 -3.99 -13.40 7.59
CA GLU A 121 -3.75 -11.97 7.78
C GLU A 121 -2.35 -11.71 8.36
N THR A 122 -1.93 -12.50 9.36
CA THR A 122 -0.59 -12.43 9.95
C THR A 122 0.50 -12.62 8.89
N VAL A 123 0.40 -13.68 8.07
CA VAL A 123 1.39 -13.95 7.01
C VAL A 123 1.40 -12.81 5.97
N ALA A 124 0.22 -12.33 5.56
CA ALA A 124 0.12 -11.24 4.60
C ALA A 124 0.77 -9.96 5.13
N GLN A 125 0.43 -9.51 6.33
CA GLN A 125 0.88 -8.24 6.89
C GLN A 125 2.35 -8.27 7.34
N ILE A 126 2.83 -9.39 7.84
CA ILE A 126 4.17 -9.46 8.45
C ILE A 126 5.23 -9.90 7.44
N ILE A 127 4.89 -10.72 6.45
CA ILE A 127 5.85 -11.26 5.49
C ILE A 127 5.59 -10.72 4.10
N ALA A 128 4.38 -10.91 3.54
CA ALA A 128 4.13 -10.63 2.14
C ALA A 128 4.19 -9.12 1.84
N PHE A 129 3.47 -8.30 2.57
CA PHE A 129 3.37 -6.86 2.29
C PHE A 129 4.70 -6.12 2.43
N PRO A 130 5.53 -6.32 3.48
CA PRO A 130 6.83 -5.67 3.55
C PRO A 130 7.78 -6.13 2.44
N LEU A 131 7.75 -7.41 2.05
CA LEU A 131 8.53 -7.89 0.91
C LEU A 131 8.07 -7.25 -0.40
N MET A 132 6.75 -7.16 -0.63
CA MET A 132 6.19 -6.48 -1.81
C MET A 132 6.57 -5.00 -1.84
N ALA A 133 6.49 -4.30 -0.70
CA ALA A 133 6.90 -2.91 -0.58
C ALA A 133 8.40 -2.72 -0.83
N ALA A 134 9.25 -3.55 -0.25
CA ALA A 134 10.69 -3.51 -0.48
C ALA A 134 11.04 -3.75 -1.96
N CYS A 135 10.42 -4.75 -2.60
CA CYS A 135 10.58 -5.01 -4.03
C CYS A 135 10.10 -3.82 -4.88
N ALA A 136 8.94 -3.23 -4.54
CA ALA A 136 8.41 -2.08 -5.26
C ALA A 136 9.34 -0.87 -5.16
N ILE A 137 9.86 -0.57 -3.96
CA ILE A 137 10.84 0.50 -3.73
C ILE A 137 12.11 0.24 -4.54
N ALA A 138 12.64 -0.98 -4.53
CA ALA A 138 13.85 -1.34 -5.27
C ALA A 138 13.66 -1.21 -6.79
N LEU A 139 12.52 -1.63 -7.32
CA LEU A 139 12.18 -1.47 -8.74
C LEU A 139 12.01 0.01 -9.12
N ALA A 140 11.31 0.78 -8.29
CA ALA A 140 11.12 2.21 -8.48
C ALA A 140 12.46 2.97 -8.38
N ALA A 141 13.30 2.67 -7.40
CA ALA A 141 14.62 3.28 -7.25
C ALA A 141 15.52 3.07 -8.47
N ARG A 142 15.39 1.92 -9.13
CA ARG A 142 16.13 1.59 -10.36
C ARG A 142 15.41 2.05 -11.64
N ASN A 143 14.28 2.73 -11.52
CA ASN A 143 13.41 3.13 -12.63
C ASN A 143 13.05 1.95 -13.56
N ARG A 144 12.86 0.76 -12.99
CA ARG A 144 12.55 -0.47 -13.74
C ARG A 144 11.15 -0.96 -13.44
N ARG A 145 10.43 -1.40 -14.49
CA ARG A 145 9.11 -2.05 -14.38
C ARG A 145 8.14 -1.32 -13.43
N LEU A 146 8.00 0.00 -13.60
CA LEU A 146 7.15 0.84 -12.73
C LEU A 146 5.71 0.33 -12.59
N GLY A 147 5.16 -0.32 -13.64
CA GLY A 147 3.84 -0.94 -13.55
C GLY A 147 3.77 -2.09 -12.53
N ILE A 148 4.80 -2.95 -12.49
CA ILE A 148 4.89 -4.02 -11.49
C ILE A 148 5.09 -3.41 -10.10
N ALA A 149 5.97 -2.42 -9.98
CA ALA A 149 6.20 -1.73 -8.71
C ALA A 149 4.93 -1.07 -8.17
N ALA A 150 4.15 -0.41 -9.03
CA ALA A 150 2.85 0.17 -8.66
C ALA A 150 1.86 -0.90 -8.22
N ALA A 151 1.75 -2.01 -8.95
CA ALA A 151 0.87 -3.12 -8.55
C ALA A 151 1.27 -3.69 -7.19
N LEU A 152 2.56 -3.98 -6.97
CA LEU A 152 3.06 -4.52 -5.70
C LEU A 152 2.76 -3.61 -4.51
N VAL A 153 2.98 -2.30 -4.66
CA VAL A 153 2.78 -1.36 -3.56
C VAL A 153 1.30 -1.07 -3.28
N SER A 154 0.43 -1.31 -4.27
CA SER A 154 -1.02 -1.12 -4.13
C SER A 154 -1.73 -2.30 -3.45
N MET A 155 -1.12 -3.50 -3.47
CA MET A 155 -1.75 -4.72 -2.95
C MET A 155 -2.16 -4.63 -1.47
N PRO A 156 -1.35 -4.10 -0.54
CA PRO A 156 -1.75 -4.00 0.86
C PRO A 156 -3.03 -3.19 1.06
N THR A 157 -3.11 -2.02 0.43
CA THR A 157 -4.27 -1.12 0.50
C THR A 157 -5.52 -1.77 -0.12
N LEU A 158 -5.38 -2.41 -1.28
CA LEU A 158 -6.48 -3.13 -1.93
C LEU A 158 -6.95 -4.31 -1.08
N PHE A 159 -6.04 -5.04 -0.46
CA PHE A 159 -6.36 -6.13 0.45
C PHE A 159 -7.15 -5.63 1.67
N GLY A 160 -6.72 -4.53 2.29
CA GLY A 160 -7.43 -3.90 3.39
C GLY A 160 -8.84 -3.46 2.99
N LEU A 161 -8.98 -2.82 1.83
CA LEU A 161 -10.27 -2.38 1.29
C LEU A 161 -11.21 -3.56 1.04
N PHE A 162 -10.70 -4.64 0.48
CA PHE A 162 -11.47 -5.86 0.25
C PHE A 162 -11.92 -6.50 1.56
N GLY A 163 -11.06 -6.55 2.57
CA GLY A 163 -11.39 -7.02 3.91
C GLY A 163 -12.51 -6.19 4.57
N MET A 164 -12.42 -4.87 4.50
CA MET A 164 -13.46 -3.96 5.00
C MET A 164 -14.80 -4.18 4.28
N LEU A 165 -14.77 -4.33 2.95
CA LEU A 165 -15.98 -4.57 2.16
C LEU A 165 -16.61 -5.92 2.50
N ALA A 166 -15.81 -6.97 2.62
CA ALA A 166 -16.28 -8.30 3.01
C ALA A 166 -16.90 -8.29 4.41
N PHE A 167 -16.27 -7.58 5.35
CA PHE A 167 -16.81 -7.38 6.69
C PHE A 167 -18.16 -6.63 6.65
N ALA A 168 -18.24 -5.51 5.93
CA ALA A 168 -19.46 -4.72 5.80
C ALA A 168 -20.63 -5.55 5.21
N ILE A 169 -20.35 -6.37 4.18
CA ILE A 169 -21.34 -7.27 3.59
C ILE A 169 -21.75 -8.34 4.60
N GLY A 170 -20.81 -8.89 5.37
CA GLY A 170 -21.09 -9.86 6.43
C GLY A 170 -22.05 -9.32 7.48
N VAL A 171 -21.75 -8.11 7.98
CA VAL A 171 -22.62 -7.40 8.95
C VAL A 171 -24.00 -7.12 8.37
N ALA A 172 -24.10 -6.64 7.13
CA ALA A 172 -25.37 -6.36 6.48
C ALA A 172 -26.26 -7.61 6.29
N ARG A 173 -25.63 -8.79 6.12
CA ARG A 173 -26.37 -10.06 5.89
C ARG A 173 -26.77 -10.80 7.15
N HIS A 174 -25.94 -10.72 8.19
CA HIS A 174 -26.07 -11.58 9.37
C HIS A 174 -26.38 -10.80 10.67
N GLY A 175 -26.31 -9.46 10.61
CA GLY A 175 -26.40 -8.61 11.80
C GLY A 175 -25.15 -8.77 12.70
N PHE A 176 -25.15 -8.06 13.80
CA PHE A 176 -24.26 -8.31 14.94
C PHE A 176 -24.96 -9.24 15.91
#